data_b2d7cdf7cc23c2b3295b1e4722828aad
#
_entry.id   b2d7cdf7cc23c2b3295b1e4722828aad
#
_cell.length_a   1.000
_cell.length_b   1.000
_cell.length_c   1.000
_cell.angle_alpha   90.00
_cell.angle_beta   90.00
_cell.angle_gamma   90.00
#
_symmetry.space_group_name_H-M   'P 1'
#
loop_
_entity.id
_entity.type
_entity.pdbx_description
1 polymer ?
#
loop_
_entity_poly.entity_id
_entity_poly.type
_entity_poly.pdbx_seq_one_letter_code
_entity_poly.pdbx_strand_id
1 'polypeptide(L)'
;MKRIVLLVAAMAVVAPAGRAWAQGGGLEDLYGKTTISDSDRQKIRAWLAPRVEALKASPDPELKGMVAARQEIVAAGQVDSTRSAAFAQAFGEEAMAALEAIDKQVLSQEARVNYIMTVAELRRIEGIPLLLKALTPDQYAASRYWAAKGLDLVSSVVIERVLPRLEEEIAAGANKAFDTETNGLTLMYLFTAVGRFDHETARDALATGAAGVSMRLKASDRMVARALVEAVRSLQGAYASEVRPEGKTRVLGALAVLCAWVMPPVGDPNLMPALNASLEQITNERVGFSASFDPVTQKVTLVEWIEWLVAHKQIAKRPKLPPAVDKAVESAKRRLSVSPAPAEGVAPKP
;
A
#
# COMPACT_ATOMS: atom_id res chain seq x y z
N MET A 1 -4.83 25.03 -17.50
CA MET A 1 -3.60 24.32 -17.09
C MET A 1 -3.25 24.76 -15.68
N LYS A 2 -3.72 24.02 -14.66
CA LYS A 2 -3.41 24.29 -13.24
C LYS A 2 -2.16 23.49 -12.87
N ARG A 3 -1.09 24.18 -12.53
CA ARG A 3 0.18 23.59 -12.07
C ARG A 3 -0.06 22.95 -10.70
N ILE A 4 0.02 21.62 -10.64
CA ILE A 4 0.11 20.87 -9.38
C ILE A 4 1.55 21.06 -8.89
N VAL A 5 1.74 21.89 -7.87
CA VAL A 5 3.01 22.01 -7.17
C VAL A 5 3.13 20.80 -6.24
N LEU A 6 3.99 19.88 -6.62
CA LEU A 6 4.39 18.75 -5.77
C LEU A 6 5.32 19.29 -4.70
N LEU A 7 4.80 19.53 -3.49
CA LEU A 7 5.61 19.87 -2.32
C LEU A 7 6.26 18.59 -1.79
N VAL A 8 7.40 18.23 -2.36
CA VAL A 8 8.33 17.28 -1.74
C VAL A 8 9.06 18.06 -0.66
N ALA A 9 8.57 18.00 0.57
CA ALA A 9 9.27 18.57 1.71
C ALA A 9 10.51 17.73 1.99
N ALA A 10 11.68 18.30 1.64
CA ALA A 10 12.98 17.81 2.05
C ALA A 10 13.02 17.72 3.58
N MET A 11 13.50 16.58 4.10
CA MET A 11 13.85 16.44 5.52
C MET A 11 15.06 17.33 5.82
N ALA A 12 14.79 18.56 6.22
CA ALA A 12 15.78 19.36 6.92
C ALA A 12 15.68 19.00 8.41
N VAL A 13 16.73 18.42 8.94
CA VAL A 13 16.95 18.32 10.38
C VAL A 13 17.14 19.75 10.88
N VAL A 14 16.06 20.36 11.37
CA VAL A 14 16.11 21.66 12.03
C VAL A 14 16.20 21.38 13.52
N ALA A 15 17.32 21.83 14.10
CA ALA A 15 17.52 21.89 15.54
C ALA A 15 16.34 22.57 16.25
N PRO A 16 16.00 22.19 17.50
CA PRO A 16 14.78 22.64 18.15
C PRO A 16 14.85 24.12 18.46
N ALA A 17 14.02 24.90 17.78
CA ALA A 17 13.65 26.23 18.27
C ALA A 17 12.71 26.02 19.47
N GLY A 18 13.31 25.82 20.65
CA GLY A 18 12.57 25.87 21.88
C GLY A 18 11.96 27.21 22.08
N ARG A 19 10.64 27.30 22.16
CA ARG A 19 9.93 28.31 22.96
C ARG A 19 8.42 28.11 22.91
N ALA A 20 7.83 28.16 24.08
CA ALA A 20 6.46 28.53 24.41
C ALA A 20 5.44 27.42 24.83
N TRP A 21 5.76 26.14 24.79
CA TRP A 21 4.82 25.12 25.33
C TRP A 21 5.22 24.59 26.72
N ALA A 22 6.18 25.25 27.39
CA ALA A 22 6.79 24.84 28.67
C ALA A 22 5.94 25.10 29.93
N GLN A 23 4.60 25.20 29.83
CA GLN A 23 3.75 25.39 30.99
C GLN A 23 2.79 24.23 31.32
N GLY A 24 2.96 23.09 30.69
CA GLY A 24 2.34 21.86 31.19
C GLY A 24 3.46 20.88 31.52
N GLY A 25 3.62 20.50 32.78
CA GLY A 25 4.64 19.54 33.23
C GLY A 25 4.75 18.37 32.26
N GLY A 26 5.99 17.92 31.95
CA GLY A 26 6.24 16.84 31.02
C GLY A 26 5.61 15.52 31.49
N LEU A 27 5.63 14.55 30.62
CA LEU A 27 5.15 13.17 30.94
C LEU A 27 6.30 12.31 31.51
N GLU A 28 7.46 12.92 31.80
CA GLU A 28 8.70 12.20 32.17
C GLU A 28 8.51 11.40 33.47
N ASP A 29 7.70 11.88 34.40
CA ASP A 29 7.36 11.19 35.65
C ASP A 29 6.53 9.91 35.42
N LEU A 30 5.94 9.75 34.23
CA LEU A 30 5.14 8.60 33.85
C LEU A 30 5.94 7.53 33.07
N TYR A 31 7.05 7.90 32.45
CA TYR A 31 7.75 7.01 31.52
C TYR A 31 8.18 5.68 32.11
N GLY A 32 8.69 5.66 33.34
CA GLY A 32 9.16 4.46 34.02
C GLY A 32 8.08 3.68 34.79
N LYS A 33 6.83 4.16 34.83
CA LYS A 33 5.77 3.51 35.61
C LYS A 33 5.37 2.17 35.01
N THR A 34 5.31 1.14 35.85
CA THR A 34 4.84 -0.21 35.47
C THR A 34 3.32 -0.31 35.37
N THR A 35 2.61 0.64 35.98
CA THR A 35 1.15 0.77 35.92
C THR A 35 0.76 2.24 35.77
N ILE A 36 -0.22 2.52 34.95
CA ILE A 36 -0.74 3.86 34.70
C ILE A 36 -2.13 3.96 35.33
N SER A 37 -2.27 4.84 36.32
CA SER A 37 -3.54 5.12 37.01
C SER A 37 -4.46 6.03 36.20
N ASP A 38 -5.71 6.17 36.61
CA ASP A 38 -6.66 7.11 35.99
C ASP A 38 -6.18 8.56 36.11
N SER A 39 -5.51 8.93 37.21
CA SER A 39 -4.92 10.27 37.36
C SER A 39 -3.74 10.47 36.40
N ASP A 40 -2.97 9.44 36.09
CA ASP A 40 -1.90 9.50 35.09
C ASP A 40 -2.49 9.64 33.68
N ARG A 41 -3.57 8.91 33.37
CA ARG A 41 -4.31 9.08 32.11
C ARG A 41 -4.87 10.50 31.96
N GLN A 42 -5.38 11.11 33.04
CA GLN A 42 -5.80 12.52 33.03
C GLN A 42 -4.64 13.47 32.70
N LYS A 43 -3.42 13.22 33.23
CA LYS A 43 -2.22 13.98 32.86
C LYS A 43 -1.90 13.82 31.38
N ILE A 44 -1.95 12.60 30.84
CA ILE A 44 -1.74 12.34 29.41
C ILE A 44 -2.74 13.13 28.56
N ARG A 45 -4.05 13.08 28.90
CA ARG A 45 -5.10 13.85 28.21
C ARG A 45 -4.86 15.35 28.28
N ALA A 46 -4.51 15.87 29.44
CA ALA A 46 -4.21 17.29 29.62
C ALA A 46 -3.00 17.73 28.80
N TRP A 47 -1.98 16.85 28.66
CA TRP A 47 -0.82 17.10 27.84
C TRP A 47 -1.16 17.03 26.33
N LEU A 48 -2.02 16.11 25.90
CA LEU A 48 -2.45 15.94 24.51
C LEU A 48 -3.35 17.10 24.04
N ALA A 49 -4.26 17.59 24.89
CA ALA A 49 -5.31 18.53 24.51
C ALA A 49 -4.80 19.77 23.72
N PRO A 50 -3.82 20.56 24.19
CA PRO A 50 -3.34 21.71 23.43
C PRO A 50 -2.66 21.34 22.12
N ARG A 51 -2.04 20.17 22.03
CA ARG A 51 -1.37 19.66 20.83
C ARG A 51 -2.36 19.21 19.76
N VAL A 52 -3.41 18.56 20.22
CA VAL A 52 -4.55 18.15 19.38
C VAL A 52 -5.29 19.38 18.84
N GLU A 53 -5.48 20.43 19.65
CA GLU A 53 -6.02 21.70 19.17
C GLU A 53 -5.09 22.35 18.12
N ALA A 54 -3.78 22.31 18.34
CA ALA A 54 -2.83 22.84 17.37
C ALA A 54 -2.86 22.10 16.02
N LEU A 55 -3.16 20.80 15.99
CA LEU A 55 -3.36 20.06 14.75
C LEU A 55 -4.59 20.53 13.95
N LYS A 56 -5.59 21.10 14.61
CA LYS A 56 -6.83 21.62 13.99
C LYS A 56 -6.73 23.08 13.59
N ALA A 57 -5.76 23.81 14.13
CA ALA A 57 -5.63 25.24 13.91
C ALA A 57 -5.53 25.55 12.41
N SER A 58 -6.10 26.68 12.01
CA SER A 58 -5.86 27.18 10.67
C SER A 58 -4.37 27.36 10.45
N PRO A 59 -3.83 26.89 9.30
CA PRO A 59 -2.40 26.93 9.10
C PRO A 59 -1.89 28.36 9.17
N ASP A 60 -0.88 28.57 10.02
CA ASP A 60 0.01 29.70 9.81
C ASP A 60 0.71 29.49 8.44
N PRO A 61 1.22 30.54 7.78
CA PRO A 61 1.83 30.42 6.47
C PRO A 61 2.95 29.38 6.39
N GLU A 62 3.52 28.97 7.51
CA GLU A 62 4.64 28.04 7.60
C GLU A 62 4.28 26.69 8.21
N LEU A 63 3.03 26.48 8.61
CA LEU A 63 2.52 25.24 9.25
C LEU A 63 3.31 24.83 10.52
N LYS A 64 4.09 25.73 11.10
CA LYS A 64 5.03 25.40 12.20
C LYS A 64 4.32 24.81 13.42
N GLY A 65 3.18 25.38 13.80
CA GLY A 65 2.41 24.93 14.95
C GLY A 65 1.90 23.50 14.80
N MET A 66 1.31 23.19 13.64
CA MET A 66 0.82 21.84 13.36
C MET A 66 1.94 20.80 13.31
N VAL A 67 3.05 21.14 12.65
CA VAL A 67 4.20 20.23 12.51
C VAL A 67 4.84 19.97 13.87
N ALA A 68 5.02 21.01 14.71
CA ALA A 68 5.55 20.86 16.05
C ALA A 68 4.65 19.97 16.92
N ALA A 69 3.33 20.24 16.92
CA ALA A 69 2.37 19.45 17.68
C ALA A 69 2.38 17.96 17.26
N ARG A 70 2.40 17.67 15.95
CA ARG A 70 2.55 16.31 15.44
C ARG A 70 3.84 15.66 15.94
N GLN A 71 4.98 16.33 15.78
CA GLN A 71 6.29 15.80 16.19
C GLN A 71 6.33 15.49 17.69
N GLU A 72 5.77 16.36 18.53
CA GLU A 72 5.70 16.15 19.97
C GLU A 72 4.82 14.93 20.31
N ILE A 73 3.63 14.81 19.72
CA ILE A 73 2.73 13.66 19.94
C ILE A 73 3.42 12.37 19.51
N VAL A 74 4.02 12.35 18.33
CA VAL A 74 4.70 11.16 17.80
C VAL A 74 5.91 10.79 18.66
N ALA A 75 6.74 11.78 19.03
CA ALA A 75 7.90 11.54 19.89
C ALA A 75 7.50 10.99 21.26
N ALA A 76 6.43 11.49 21.87
CA ALA A 76 5.93 10.96 23.14
C ALA A 76 5.37 9.53 23.02
N GLY A 77 4.78 9.18 21.87
CA GLY A 77 4.22 7.85 21.60
C GLY A 77 5.22 6.78 21.16
N GLN A 78 6.46 7.15 20.84
CA GLN A 78 7.49 6.19 20.45
C GLN A 78 7.90 5.30 21.63
N VAL A 79 8.03 4.01 21.36
CA VAL A 79 8.56 3.04 22.33
C VAL A 79 10.09 3.09 22.26
N ASP A 80 10.73 3.45 23.36
CA ASP A 80 12.17 3.41 23.51
C ASP A 80 12.56 2.82 24.88
N SER A 81 13.84 2.70 25.16
CA SER A 81 14.34 2.11 26.42
C SER A 81 14.00 2.92 27.68
N THR A 82 13.53 4.16 27.53
CA THR A 82 13.18 5.04 28.65
C THR A 82 11.70 4.96 29.03
N ARG A 83 10.86 4.37 28.16
CA ARG A 83 9.41 4.31 28.34
C ARG A 83 8.93 2.90 28.59
N SER A 84 8.18 2.74 29.66
CA SER A 84 7.55 1.46 29.98
C SER A 84 6.49 1.08 28.96
N ALA A 85 6.24 -0.23 28.82
CA ALA A 85 5.13 -0.74 28.00
C ALA A 85 3.77 -0.21 28.47
N ALA A 86 3.58 -0.05 29.80
CA ALA A 86 2.35 0.47 30.38
C ALA A 86 2.11 1.95 29.98
N PHE A 87 3.16 2.77 30.02
CA PHE A 87 3.06 4.15 29.55
C PHE A 87 2.76 4.19 28.03
N ALA A 88 3.53 3.47 27.22
CA ALA A 88 3.36 3.46 25.78
C ALA A 88 1.94 3.02 25.38
N GLN A 89 1.38 2.02 26.07
CA GLN A 89 0.00 1.59 25.83
C GLN A 89 -1.01 2.68 26.20
N ALA A 90 -0.93 3.20 27.42
CA ALA A 90 -1.88 4.21 27.90
C ALA A 90 -1.81 5.49 27.04
N PHE A 91 -0.61 5.94 26.70
CA PHE A 91 -0.43 7.09 25.83
C PHE A 91 -1.04 6.85 24.44
N GLY A 92 -0.82 5.67 23.85
CA GLY A 92 -1.38 5.31 22.56
C GLY A 92 -2.91 5.32 22.57
N GLU A 93 -3.53 4.72 23.59
CA GLU A 93 -4.99 4.71 23.75
C GLU A 93 -5.56 6.12 23.86
N GLU A 94 -4.98 6.97 24.72
CA GLU A 94 -5.46 8.34 24.92
C GLU A 94 -5.20 9.23 23.67
N ALA A 95 -4.07 9.05 23.01
CA ALA A 95 -3.77 9.76 21.77
C ALA A 95 -4.74 9.38 20.64
N MET A 96 -5.03 8.08 20.45
CA MET A 96 -5.99 7.64 19.46
C MET A 96 -7.39 8.12 19.73
N ALA A 97 -7.85 8.09 20.99
CA ALA A 97 -9.16 8.64 21.38
C ALA A 97 -9.28 10.14 21.10
N ALA A 98 -8.21 10.90 21.39
CA ALA A 98 -8.17 12.34 21.10
C ALA A 98 -8.18 12.62 19.59
N LEU A 99 -7.43 11.82 18.80
CA LEU A 99 -7.39 11.94 17.34
C LEU A 99 -8.73 11.52 16.70
N GLU A 100 -9.40 10.49 17.20
CA GLU A 100 -10.73 10.10 16.72
C GLU A 100 -11.76 11.23 16.93
N ALA A 101 -11.64 11.98 18.01
CA ALA A 101 -12.49 13.13 18.26
C ALA A 101 -12.30 14.25 17.21
N ILE A 102 -11.07 14.42 16.67
CA ILE A 102 -10.79 15.34 15.55
C ILE A 102 -11.44 14.86 14.26
N ASP A 103 -11.42 13.57 13.99
CA ASP A 103 -11.89 13.01 12.72
C ASP A 103 -13.37 13.35 12.43
N LYS A 104 -14.14 13.58 13.48
CA LYS A 104 -15.57 13.97 13.40
C LYS A 104 -15.78 15.45 13.05
N GLN A 105 -14.71 16.23 12.93
CA GLN A 105 -14.77 17.67 12.67
C GLN A 105 -14.44 18.00 11.21
N VAL A 106 -14.92 19.17 10.76
CA VAL A 106 -14.51 19.74 9.46
C VAL A 106 -13.12 20.34 9.62
N LEU A 107 -12.17 19.80 8.88
CA LEU A 107 -10.78 20.22 8.89
C LEU A 107 -10.38 20.85 7.56
N SER A 108 -9.43 21.79 7.59
CA SER A 108 -8.73 22.19 6.37
C SER A 108 -7.95 21.01 5.78
N GLN A 109 -7.55 21.13 4.51
CA GLN A 109 -6.76 20.08 3.85
C GLN A 109 -5.47 19.79 4.60
N GLU A 110 -4.75 20.83 5.02
CA GLU A 110 -3.48 20.73 5.73
C GLU A 110 -3.66 20.08 7.10
N ALA A 111 -4.68 20.48 7.83
CA ALA A 111 -5.02 19.88 9.13
C ALA A 111 -5.39 18.41 8.96
N ARG A 112 -6.17 18.05 7.94
CA ARG A 112 -6.53 16.66 7.63
C ARG A 112 -5.29 15.81 7.33
N VAL A 113 -4.38 16.33 6.52
CA VAL A 113 -3.13 15.63 6.19
C VAL A 113 -2.26 15.44 7.43
N ASN A 114 -2.03 16.50 8.24
CA ASN A 114 -1.22 16.39 9.46
C ASN A 114 -1.85 15.46 10.50
N TYR A 115 -3.17 15.47 10.62
CA TYR A 115 -3.90 14.51 11.44
C TYR A 115 -3.62 13.06 11.02
N ILE A 116 -3.80 12.72 9.74
CA ILE A 116 -3.54 11.35 9.23
C ILE A 116 -2.06 10.99 9.36
N MET A 117 -1.14 11.94 9.13
CA MET A 117 0.29 11.72 9.38
C MET A 117 0.55 11.34 10.85
N THR A 118 -0.09 12.03 11.81
CA THR A 118 0.05 11.72 13.23
C THR A 118 -0.42 10.29 13.53
N VAL A 119 -1.60 9.92 13.03
CA VAL A 119 -2.13 8.54 13.19
C VAL A 119 -1.16 7.51 12.61
N ALA A 120 -0.65 7.76 11.40
CA ALA A 120 0.28 6.86 10.71
C ALA A 120 1.61 6.68 11.46
N GLU A 121 2.20 7.79 11.93
CA GLU A 121 3.51 7.79 12.59
C GLU A 121 3.47 7.21 14.01
N LEU A 122 2.32 7.22 14.67
CA LEU A 122 2.12 6.56 15.97
C LEU A 122 2.13 5.03 15.87
N ARG A 123 1.90 4.45 14.69
CA ARG A 123 1.94 3.00 14.42
C ARG A 123 1.08 2.17 15.38
N ARG A 124 -0.09 2.67 15.76
CA ARG A 124 -0.99 2.02 16.70
C ARG A 124 -2.06 1.24 15.97
N ILE A 125 -2.36 0.03 16.44
CA ILE A 125 -3.44 -0.80 15.86
C ILE A 125 -4.81 -0.13 15.98
N GLU A 126 -5.02 0.65 17.02
CA GLU A 126 -6.23 1.44 17.24
C GLU A 126 -6.45 2.53 16.17
N GLY A 127 -5.38 2.90 15.45
CA GLY A 127 -5.43 3.85 14.32
C GLY A 127 -5.92 3.23 13.00
N ILE A 128 -5.98 1.89 12.88
CA ILE A 128 -6.34 1.21 11.63
C ILE A 128 -7.68 1.69 11.06
N PRO A 129 -8.78 1.79 11.83
CA PRO A 129 -10.06 2.28 11.29
C PRO A 129 -9.98 3.70 10.72
N LEU A 130 -9.19 4.59 11.34
CA LEU A 130 -8.99 5.96 10.88
C LEU A 130 -8.18 6.00 9.57
N LEU A 131 -7.16 5.16 9.46
CA LEU A 131 -6.36 5.02 8.24
C LEU A 131 -7.20 4.45 7.09
N LEU A 132 -8.00 3.42 7.34
CA LEU A 132 -8.90 2.82 6.34
C LEU A 132 -9.96 3.84 5.86
N LYS A 133 -10.53 4.62 6.76
CA LYS A 133 -11.45 5.70 6.41
C LYS A 133 -10.77 6.75 5.53
N ALA A 134 -9.49 7.05 5.79
CA ALA A 134 -8.74 8.04 5.02
C ALA A 134 -8.30 7.55 3.63
N LEU A 135 -8.49 6.27 3.29
CA LEU A 135 -8.24 5.72 1.95
C LEU A 135 -9.40 5.94 0.97
N THR A 136 -10.56 6.40 1.43
CA THR A 136 -11.73 6.56 0.54
C THR A 136 -11.49 7.62 -0.54
N PRO A 137 -12.09 7.48 -1.74
CA PRO A 137 -11.78 8.33 -2.90
C PRO A 137 -12.11 9.82 -2.70
N ASP A 138 -13.03 10.15 -1.80
CA ASP A 138 -13.42 11.51 -1.45
C ASP A 138 -12.36 12.26 -0.61
N GLN A 139 -11.38 11.54 -0.07
CA GLN A 139 -10.30 12.12 0.72
C GLN A 139 -9.20 12.72 -0.18
N TYR A 140 -8.45 13.68 0.35
CA TYR A 140 -7.31 14.28 -0.34
C TYR A 140 -6.24 13.24 -0.69
N ALA A 141 -5.63 13.34 -1.86
CA ALA A 141 -4.59 12.39 -2.30
C ALA A 141 -3.44 12.27 -1.28
N ALA A 142 -3.03 13.36 -0.63
CA ALA A 142 -2.02 13.33 0.41
C ALA A 142 -2.49 12.57 1.67
N SER A 143 -3.77 12.67 2.04
CA SER A 143 -4.34 11.88 3.14
C SER A 143 -4.35 10.40 2.81
N ARG A 144 -4.77 10.02 1.59
CA ARG A 144 -4.76 8.61 1.13
C ARG A 144 -3.33 8.04 1.11
N TYR A 145 -2.36 8.83 0.64
CA TYR A 145 -0.95 8.43 0.68
C TYR A 145 -0.47 8.13 2.10
N TRP A 146 -0.72 9.05 3.05
CA TRP A 146 -0.31 8.84 4.43
C TRP A 146 -1.08 7.73 5.12
N ALA A 147 -2.34 7.53 4.78
CA ALA A 147 -3.12 6.40 5.24
C ALA A 147 -2.52 5.06 4.79
N ALA A 148 -2.21 4.91 3.50
CA ALA A 148 -1.57 3.72 2.97
C ALA A 148 -0.21 3.45 3.61
N LYS A 149 0.62 4.50 3.77
CA LYS A 149 1.91 4.42 4.47
C LYS A 149 1.73 4.03 5.94
N GLY A 150 0.70 4.56 6.60
CA GLY A 150 0.37 4.20 7.99
C GLY A 150 -0.03 2.73 8.13
N LEU A 151 -0.82 2.20 7.19
CA LEU A 151 -1.18 0.79 7.15
C LEU A 151 0.05 -0.09 6.93
N ASP A 152 0.98 0.30 6.06
CA ASP A 152 2.25 -0.41 5.90
C ASP A 152 3.09 -0.40 7.18
N LEU A 153 3.16 0.72 7.89
CA LEU A 153 3.88 0.83 9.15
C LEU A 153 3.26 0.00 10.29
N VAL A 154 1.92 -0.07 10.36
CA VAL A 154 1.23 -0.82 11.41
C VAL A 154 1.11 -2.32 11.10
N SER A 155 1.23 -2.72 9.83
CA SER A 155 1.11 -4.13 9.44
C SER A 155 2.15 -5.02 10.12
N SER A 156 3.37 -4.55 10.34
CA SER A 156 4.38 -5.28 11.12
C SER A 156 3.92 -5.53 12.56
N VAL A 157 3.30 -4.55 13.20
CA VAL A 157 2.78 -4.69 14.58
C VAL A 157 1.63 -5.71 14.62
N VAL A 158 0.77 -5.69 13.58
CA VAL A 158 -0.36 -6.65 13.46
C VAL A 158 0.18 -8.08 13.34
N ILE A 159 1.22 -8.29 12.52
CA ILE A 159 1.86 -9.60 12.35
C ILE A 159 2.55 -10.04 13.64
N GLU A 160 3.37 -9.18 14.25
CA GLU A 160 4.08 -9.51 15.48
C GLU A 160 3.15 -9.92 16.63
N ARG A 161 1.95 -9.33 16.69
CA ARG A 161 0.94 -9.65 17.69
C ARG A 161 -0.01 -10.77 17.29
N VAL A 162 0.11 -11.31 16.07
CA VAL A 162 -0.73 -12.38 15.51
C VAL A 162 -2.22 -12.00 15.60
N LEU A 163 -2.63 -10.97 14.86
CA LEU A 163 -3.99 -10.40 14.88
C LEU A 163 -4.72 -10.62 13.53
N PRO A 164 -5.15 -11.86 13.19
CA PRO A 164 -5.70 -12.21 11.87
C PRO A 164 -6.90 -11.35 11.45
N ARG A 165 -7.75 -10.97 12.40
CA ARG A 165 -8.91 -10.12 12.12
C ARG A 165 -8.50 -8.75 11.58
N LEU A 166 -7.40 -8.17 12.10
CA LEU A 166 -6.91 -6.88 11.61
C LEU A 166 -6.20 -7.03 10.25
N GLU A 167 -5.56 -8.16 10.00
CA GLU A 167 -5.02 -8.50 8.68
C GLU A 167 -6.14 -8.53 7.64
N GLU A 168 -7.25 -9.20 7.93
CA GLU A 168 -8.44 -9.25 7.08
C GLU A 168 -9.03 -7.85 6.84
N GLU A 169 -9.14 -7.05 7.89
CA GLU A 169 -9.70 -5.69 7.81
C GLU A 169 -8.84 -4.79 6.92
N ILE A 170 -7.51 -4.82 7.10
CA ILE A 170 -6.56 -4.07 6.26
C ILE A 170 -6.64 -4.55 4.80
N ALA A 171 -6.63 -5.87 4.57
CA ALA A 171 -6.70 -6.44 3.23
C ALA A 171 -8.00 -6.07 2.51
N ALA A 172 -9.14 -6.14 3.20
CA ALA A 172 -10.44 -5.75 2.66
C ALA A 172 -10.52 -4.25 2.33
N GLY A 173 -9.96 -3.40 3.19
CA GLY A 173 -9.88 -1.96 2.96
C GLY A 173 -8.98 -1.61 1.79
N ALA A 174 -7.81 -2.24 1.70
CA ALA A 174 -6.89 -2.08 0.58
C ALA A 174 -7.51 -2.55 -0.75
N ASN A 175 -8.25 -3.67 -0.74
CA ASN A 175 -8.92 -4.15 -1.94
C ASN A 175 -9.90 -3.12 -2.51
N LYS A 176 -10.68 -2.45 -1.66
CA LYS A 176 -11.56 -1.34 -2.10
C LYS A 176 -10.77 -0.17 -2.66
N ALA A 177 -9.63 0.16 -2.06
CA ALA A 177 -8.79 1.26 -2.52
C ALA A 177 -8.12 0.94 -3.87
N PHE A 178 -7.72 -0.30 -4.13
CA PHE A 178 -7.17 -0.72 -5.42
C PHE A 178 -8.10 -0.45 -6.61
N ASP A 179 -9.41 -0.46 -6.41
CA ASP A 179 -10.38 -0.23 -7.49
C ASP A 179 -10.39 1.23 -7.98
N THR A 180 -10.05 2.18 -7.15
CA THR A 180 -10.22 3.61 -7.43
C THR A 180 -8.93 4.44 -7.36
N GLU A 181 -7.90 3.96 -6.62
CA GLU A 181 -6.67 4.73 -6.43
C GLU A 181 -5.86 4.82 -7.71
N THR A 182 -5.35 6.03 -7.99
CA THR A 182 -4.52 6.33 -9.17
C THR A 182 -3.12 6.79 -8.81
N ASN A 183 -2.85 7.09 -7.54
CA ASN A 183 -1.54 7.51 -7.08
C ASN A 183 -0.63 6.28 -6.88
N GLY A 184 0.43 6.18 -7.69
CA GLY A 184 1.34 5.04 -7.64
C GLY A 184 2.06 4.86 -6.29
N LEU A 185 2.37 5.94 -5.55
CA LEU A 185 2.96 5.81 -4.21
C LEU A 185 1.97 5.24 -3.19
N THR A 186 0.71 5.67 -3.25
CA THR A 186 -0.35 5.09 -2.41
C THR A 186 -0.51 3.61 -2.70
N LEU A 187 -0.59 3.23 -3.99
CA LEU A 187 -0.67 1.84 -4.42
C LEU A 187 0.53 1.01 -3.96
N MET A 188 1.75 1.55 -4.05
CA MET A 188 2.96 0.88 -3.60
C MET A 188 2.88 0.50 -2.12
N TYR A 189 2.50 1.44 -1.25
CA TYR A 189 2.35 1.15 0.17
C TYR A 189 1.22 0.16 0.46
N LEU A 190 0.11 0.21 -0.28
CA LEU A 190 -0.97 -0.77 -0.13
C LEU A 190 -0.52 -2.17 -0.51
N PHE A 191 0.19 -2.34 -1.65
CA PHE A 191 0.74 -3.64 -2.03
C PHE A 191 1.77 -4.15 -1.01
N THR A 192 2.62 -3.27 -0.48
CA THR A 192 3.59 -3.65 0.57
C THR A 192 2.87 -4.07 1.86
N ALA A 193 1.87 -3.32 2.31
CA ALA A 193 1.15 -3.62 3.54
C ALA A 193 0.42 -4.97 3.46
N VAL A 194 -0.35 -5.19 2.39
CA VAL A 194 -1.13 -6.42 2.20
C VAL A 194 -0.22 -7.61 1.89
N GLY A 195 0.88 -7.37 1.17
CA GLY A 195 1.86 -8.41 0.81
C GLY A 195 2.60 -9.02 2.01
N ARG A 196 2.54 -8.40 3.17
CA ARG A 196 3.11 -8.95 4.41
C ARG A 196 2.23 -10.00 5.08
N PHE A 197 0.93 -10.01 4.77
CA PHE A 197 -0.02 -10.90 5.44
C PHE A 197 -0.08 -12.26 4.74
N ASP A 198 0.05 -13.32 5.53
CA ASP A 198 -0.11 -14.69 5.06
C ASP A 198 -1.54 -15.19 5.30
N HIS A 199 -2.53 -14.44 4.81
CA HIS A 199 -3.94 -14.75 4.96
C HIS A 199 -4.64 -14.83 3.59
N GLU A 200 -5.68 -15.67 3.48
CA GLU A 200 -6.42 -15.84 2.23
C GLU A 200 -6.95 -14.54 1.64
N THR A 201 -7.62 -13.74 2.48
CA THR A 201 -8.19 -12.44 2.07
C THR A 201 -7.10 -11.49 1.54
N ALA A 202 -5.91 -11.52 2.13
CA ALA A 202 -4.79 -10.71 1.69
C ALA A 202 -4.27 -11.15 0.31
N ARG A 203 -4.09 -12.46 0.11
CA ARG A 203 -3.68 -13.01 -1.19
C ARG A 203 -4.69 -12.72 -2.29
N ASP A 204 -5.99 -12.83 -1.98
CA ASP A 204 -7.06 -12.49 -2.90
C ASP A 204 -7.09 -10.99 -3.24
N ALA A 205 -6.90 -10.12 -2.24
CA ALA A 205 -6.81 -8.67 -2.44
C ALA A 205 -5.61 -8.28 -3.31
N LEU A 206 -4.44 -8.89 -3.07
CA LEU A 206 -3.25 -8.71 -3.90
C LEU A 206 -3.49 -9.09 -5.35
N ALA A 207 -4.04 -10.29 -5.58
CA ALA A 207 -4.28 -10.80 -6.93
C ALA A 207 -5.29 -9.92 -7.69
N THR A 208 -6.42 -9.60 -7.05
CA THR A 208 -7.47 -8.75 -7.65
C THR A 208 -6.97 -7.33 -7.87
N GLY A 209 -6.29 -6.76 -6.87
CA GLY A 209 -5.75 -5.40 -6.92
C GLY A 209 -4.68 -5.23 -7.98
N ALA A 210 -3.70 -6.14 -8.05
CA ALA A 210 -2.63 -6.08 -9.04
C ALA A 210 -3.18 -6.18 -10.48
N ALA A 211 -4.10 -7.12 -10.73
CA ALA A 211 -4.76 -7.24 -12.02
C ALA A 211 -5.57 -5.98 -12.36
N GLY A 212 -6.40 -5.49 -11.45
CA GLY A 212 -7.23 -4.30 -11.65
C GLY A 212 -6.42 -3.04 -11.92
N VAL A 213 -5.36 -2.80 -11.13
CA VAL A 213 -4.45 -1.66 -11.30
C VAL A 213 -3.75 -1.72 -12.65
N SER A 214 -3.19 -2.89 -13.06
CA SER A 214 -2.50 -3.03 -14.33
C SER A 214 -3.40 -2.82 -15.55
N MET A 215 -4.66 -3.20 -15.48
CA MET A 215 -5.64 -2.97 -16.55
C MET A 215 -6.09 -1.51 -16.64
N ARG A 216 -6.12 -0.79 -15.53
CA ARG A 216 -6.67 0.56 -15.42
C ARG A 216 -5.62 1.65 -15.59
N LEU A 217 -4.40 1.42 -15.10
CA LEU A 217 -3.33 2.41 -15.10
C LEU A 217 -2.21 2.05 -16.08
N LYS A 218 -1.55 3.08 -16.60
CA LYS A 218 -0.47 2.89 -17.56
C LYS A 218 0.86 2.62 -16.85
N ALA A 219 1.51 1.51 -17.14
CA ALA A 219 2.84 1.18 -16.63
C ALA A 219 3.95 2.10 -17.16
N SER A 220 3.66 2.99 -18.11
CA SER A 220 4.57 4.07 -18.52
C SER A 220 4.69 5.20 -17.48
N ASP A 221 3.72 5.33 -16.56
CA ASP A 221 3.89 6.17 -15.37
C ASP A 221 4.87 5.49 -14.41
N ARG A 222 5.94 6.22 -14.05
CA ARG A 222 7.02 5.69 -13.21
C ARG A 222 6.53 5.22 -11.83
N MET A 223 5.62 5.95 -11.22
CA MET A 223 5.13 5.61 -9.89
C MET A 223 4.17 4.42 -9.92
N VAL A 224 3.36 4.31 -10.96
CA VAL A 224 2.51 3.14 -11.20
C VAL A 224 3.38 1.91 -11.48
N ALA A 225 4.38 2.02 -12.36
CA ALA A 225 5.31 0.92 -12.63
C ALA A 225 6.01 0.43 -11.36
N ARG A 226 6.47 1.34 -10.50
CA ARG A 226 7.08 1.01 -9.21
C ARG A 226 6.10 0.30 -8.27
N ALA A 227 4.85 0.74 -8.22
CA ALA A 227 3.81 0.05 -7.46
C ALA A 227 3.57 -1.37 -7.96
N LEU A 228 3.60 -1.57 -9.29
CA LEU A 228 3.46 -2.90 -9.89
C LEU A 228 4.68 -3.80 -9.61
N VAL A 229 5.89 -3.25 -9.46
CA VAL A 229 7.06 -4.04 -8.97
C VAL A 229 6.78 -4.61 -7.58
N GLU A 230 6.25 -3.80 -6.67
CA GLU A 230 5.90 -4.27 -5.33
C GLU A 230 4.74 -5.28 -5.37
N ALA A 231 3.74 -5.06 -6.24
CA ALA A 231 2.68 -6.03 -6.47
C ALA A 231 3.23 -7.40 -6.92
N VAL A 232 4.16 -7.43 -7.86
CA VAL A 232 4.80 -8.66 -8.35
C VAL A 232 5.54 -9.38 -7.23
N ARG A 233 6.32 -8.66 -6.42
CA ARG A 233 7.04 -9.24 -5.27
C ARG A 233 6.08 -9.83 -4.23
N SER A 234 5.02 -9.09 -3.92
CA SER A 234 3.99 -9.55 -2.99
C SER A 234 3.25 -10.78 -3.50
N LEU A 235 2.92 -10.82 -4.81
CA LEU A 235 2.30 -11.98 -5.44
C LEU A 235 3.23 -13.21 -5.45
N GLN A 236 4.52 -13.02 -5.65
CA GLN A 236 5.51 -14.09 -5.57
C GLN A 236 5.55 -14.71 -4.17
N GLY A 237 5.59 -13.87 -3.13
CA GLY A 237 5.49 -14.33 -1.73
C GLY A 237 4.18 -15.05 -1.45
N ALA A 238 3.06 -14.47 -1.89
CA ALA A 238 1.73 -15.05 -1.75
C ALA A 238 1.60 -16.41 -2.44
N TYR A 239 2.23 -16.61 -3.60
CA TYR A 239 2.24 -17.91 -4.28
C TYR A 239 3.04 -18.96 -3.49
N ALA A 240 4.17 -18.56 -2.92
CA ALA A 240 5.02 -19.47 -2.16
C ALA A 240 4.33 -19.97 -0.88
N SER A 241 3.56 -19.14 -0.21
CA SER A 241 2.84 -19.50 1.02
C SER A 241 1.46 -20.15 0.76
N GLU A 242 0.89 -19.98 -0.43
CA GLU A 242 -0.45 -20.51 -0.75
C GLU A 242 -0.41 -22.04 -0.95
N VAL A 243 -1.24 -22.73 -0.19
CA VAL A 243 -1.32 -24.19 -0.25
C VAL A 243 -2.52 -24.67 -1.09
N ARG A 244 -3.53 -23.82 -1.31
CA ARG A 244 -4.76 -24.16 -2.02
C ARG A 244 -4.58 -24.01 -3.53
N PRO A 245 -4.98 -24.99 -4.34
CA PRO A 245 -4.88 -24.93 -5.80
C PRO A 245 -5.59 -23.71 -6.40
N GLU A 246 -6.75 -23.32 -5.87
CA GLU A 246 -7.52 -22.18 -6.34
C GLU A 246 -6.81 -20.85 -6.04
N GLY A 247 -6.18 -20.74 -4.87
CA GLY A 247 -5.40 -19.57 -4.46
C GLY A 247 -4.17 -19.40 -5.35
N LYS A 248 -3.40 -20.47 -5.57
CA LYS A 248 -2.28 -20.48 -6.53
C LYS A 248 -2.71 -20.03 -7.92
N THR A 249 -3.84 -20.57 -8.39
CA THR A 249 -4.44 -20.19 -9.67
C THR A 249 -4.76 -18.71 -9.76
N ARG A 250 -5.30 -18.09 -8.70
CA ARG A 250 -5.57 -16.64 -8.68
C ARG A 250 -4.29 -15.81 -8.78
N VAL A 251 -3.28 -16.15 -8.00
CA VAL A 251 -1.99 -15.46 -8.02
C VAL A 251 -1.35 -15.54 -9.39
N LEU A 252 -1.33 -16.74 -9.99
CA LEU A 252 -0.82 -16.95 -11.36
C LEU A 252 -1.63 -16.16 -12.39
N GLY A 253 -2.96 -16.12 -12.25
CA GLY A 253 -3.83 -15.32 -13.10
C GLY A 253 -3.52 -13.84 -13.02
N ALA A 254 -3.23 -13.31 -11.83
CA ALA A 254 -2.85 -11.91 -11.65
C ALA A 254 -1.50 -11.60 -12.31
N LEU A 255 -0.49 -12.46 -12.14
CA LEU A 255 0.81 -12.32 -12.82
C LEU A 255 0.65 -12.38 -14.33
N ALA A 256 -0.19 -13.25 -14.85
CA ALA A 256 -0.48 -13.35 -16.26
C ALA A 256 -1.16 -12.07 -16.80
N VAL A 257 -2.08 -11.46 -16.05
CA VAL A 257 -2.69 -10.17 -16.42
C VAL A 257 -1.64 -9.06 -16.44
N LEU A 258 -0.76 -9.00 -15.45
CA LEU A 258 0.36 -8.06 -15.43
C LEU A 258 1.23 -8.21 -16.69
N CYS A 259 1.59 -9.43 -17.08
CA CYS A 259 2.35 -9.70 -18.30
C CYS A 259 1.62 -9.22 -19.57
N ALA A 260 0.30 -9.35 -19.62
CA ALA A 260 -0.49 -8.95 -20.80
C ALA A 260 -0.67 -7.43 -20.92
N TRP A 261 -0.76 -6.72 -19.81
CA TRP A 261 -1.10 -5.30 -19.79
C TRP A 261 0.08 -4.35 -19.55
N VAL A 262 1.16 -4.85 -18.97
CA VAL A 262 2.40 -4.08 -18.83
C VAL A 262 3.11 -4.05 -20.18
N MET A 263 2.92 -2.95 -20.92
CA MET A 263 3.48 -2.77 -22.26
C MET A 263 4.54 -1.67 -22.26
N PRO A 264 5.62 -1.83 -23.04
CA PRO A 264 6.58 -0.75 -23.25
C PRO A 264 5.93 0.51 -23.87
N PRO A 265 6.42 1.72 -23.53
CA PRO A 265 7.52 1.97 -22.59
C PRO A 265 7.08 1.80 -21.15
N VAL A 266 7.94 1.16 -20.32
CA VAL A 266 7.71 0.94 -18.89
C VAL A 266 8.46 2.00 -18.09
N GLY A 267 7.78 2.64 -17.16
CA GLY A 267 8.33 3.74 -16.36
C GLY A 267 9.37 3.33 -15.31
N ASP A 268 9.41 2.04 -14.93
CA ASP A 268 10.42 1.48 -14.03
C ASP A 268 11.13 0.29 -14.71
N PRO A 269 12.47 0.34 -14.87
CA PRO A 269 13.22 -0.72 -15.53
C PRO A 269 13.20 -2.05 -14.78
N ASN A 270 12.84 -2.07 -13.50
CA ASN A 270 12.82 -3.28 -12.69
C ASN A 270 11.52 -4.10 -12.87
N LEU A 271 10.47 -3.54 -13.46
CA LEU A 271 9.17 -4.22 -13.54
C LEU A 271 9.25 -5.50 -14.40
N MET A 272 9.87 -5.42 -15.58
CA MET A 272 10.00 -6.60 -16.46
C MET A 272 10.91 -7.68 -15.88
N PRO A 273 12.11 -7.34 -15.35
CA PRO A 273 12.93 -8.31 -14.64
C PRO A 273 12.20 -8.95 -13.44
N ALA A 274 11.43 -8.20 -12.66
CA ALA A 274 10.67 -8.73 -11.54
C ALA A 274 9.59 -9.73 -11.99
N LEU A 275 8.86 -9.42 -13.06
CA LEU A 275 7.87 -10.35 -13.64
C LEU A 275 8.54 -11.63 -14.12
N ASN A 276 9.66 -11.53 -14.87
CA ASN A 276 10.38 -12.69 -15.37
C ASN A 276 10.89 -13.56 -14.21
N ALA A 277 11.57 -12.97 -13.23
CA ALA A 277 12.09 -13.70 -12.07
C ALA A 277 10.98 -14.40 -11.30
N SER A 278 9.82 -13.77 -11.11
CA SER A 278 8.68 -14.36 -10.43
C SER A 278 8.10 -15.54 -11.20
N LEU A 279 7.98 -15.43 -12.52
CA LEU A 279 7.49 -16.51 -13.37
C LEU A 279 8.48 -17.69 -13.43
N GLU A 280 9.77 -17.42 -13.57
CA GLU A 280 10.82 -18.43 -13.57
C GLU A 280 10.85 -19.21 -12.25
N GLN A 281 10.73 -18.51 -11.13
CA GLN A 281 10.70 -19.15 -9.82
C GLN A 281 9.46 -20.03 -9.63
N ILE A 282 8.29 -19.60 -10.12
CA ILE A 282 7.03 -20.32 -9.99
C ILE A 282 7.00 -21.54 -10.91
N THR A 283 7.49 -21.42 -12.13
CA THR A 283 7.43 -22.49 -13.14
C THR A 283 8.63 -23.44 -13.09
N ASN A 284 9.70 -23.05 -12.39
CA ASN A 284 10.99 -23.72 -12.39
C ASN A 284 11.60 -23.91 -13.80
N GLU A 285 11.15 -23.11 -14.75
CA GLU A 285 11.64 -23.07 -16.13
C GLU A 285 12.08 -21.67 -16.51
N ARG A 286 13.12 -21.56 -17.35
CA ARG A 286 13.46 -20.28 -17.96
C ARG A 286 12.37 -19.86 -18.92
N VAL A 287 11.45 -19.07 -18.44
CA VAL A 287 10.46 -18.38 -19.27
C VAL A 287 11.21 -17.25 -19.98
N GLY A 288 11.71 -17.52 -21.16
CA GLY A 288 12.47 -16.56 -21.95
C GLY A 288 11.58 -15.46 -22.53
N PHE A 289 11.01 -14.62 -21.67
CA PHE A 289 10.46 -13.34 -22.08
C PHE A 289 11.63 -12.45 -22.47
N SER A 290 11.98 -12.43 -23.76
CA SER A 290 13.06 -11.59 -24.27
C SER A 290 12.74 -10.11 -24.04
N ALA A 291 13.78 -9.30 -23.82
CA ALA A 291 13.69 -7.86 -23.60
C ALA A 291 13.07 -7.05 -24.77
N SER A 292 12.81 -7.68 -25.91
CA SER A 292 12.10 -7.10 -27.05
C SER A 292 10.62 -7.48 -26.99
N PHE A 293 9.88 -6.81 -26.13
CA PHE A 293 8.45 -6.99 -26.02
C PHE A 293 7.72 -6.36 -27.21
N ASP A 294 7.37 -7.18 -28.19
CA ASP A 294 6.30 -6.83 -29.11
C ASP A 294 4.94 -7.01 -28.40
N PRO A 295 4.07 -5.98 -28.44
CA PRO A 295 2.72 -6.05 -27.84
C PRO A 295 1.87 -7.22 -28.31
N VAL A 296 2.10 -7.71 -29.51
CA VAL A 296 1.37 -8.87 -30.07
C VAL A 296 1.90 -10.15 -29.45
N THR A 297 3.21 -10.30 -29.32
CA THR A 297 3.88 -11.47 -28.73
C THR A 297 3.51 -11.64 -27.24
N GLN A 298 3.38 -10.56 -26.47
CA GLN A 298 2.94 -10.62 -25.08
C GLN A 298 1.55 -11.23 -24.90
N LYS A 299 0.62 -10.93 -25.81
CA LYS A 299 -0.76 -11.45 -25.74
C LYS A 299 -0.83 -12.92 -26.12
N VAL A 300 -0.04 -13.35 -27.10
CA VAL A 300 0.12 -14.75 -27.46
C VAL A 300 0.69 -15.51 -26.25
N THR A 301 1.75 -14.97 -25.66
CA THR A 301 2.45 -15.59 -24.54
C THR A 301 1.55 -15.80 -23.33
N LEU A 302 0.60 -14.88 -23.03
CA LEU A 302 -0.36 -15.06 -21.94
C LEU A 302 -1.25 -16.30 -22.16
N VAL A 303 -1.79 -16.44 -23.37
CA VAL A 303 -2.66 -17.58 -23.70
C VAL A 303 -1.84 -18.88 -23.69
N GLU A 304 -0.68 -18.89 -24.31
CA GLU A 304 0.24 -20.03 -24.34
C GLU A 304 0.70 -20.41 -22.93
N TRP A 305 0.95 -19.43 -22.08
CA TRP A 305 1.36 -19.66 -20.70
C TRP A 305 0.26 -20.27 -19.85
N ILE A 306 -0.99 -19.80 -19.97
CA ILE A 306 -2.14 -20.42 -19.30
C ILE A 306 -2.35 -21.85 -19.82
N GLU A 307 -2.24 -22.08 -21.12
CA GLU A 307 -2.34 -23.41 -21.72
C GLU A 307 -1.20 -24.32 -21.29
N TRP A 308 0.03 -23.77 -21.18
CA TRP A 308 1.18 -24.48 -20.65
C TRP A 308 0.98 -24.91 -19.19
N LEU A 309 0.51 -24.00 -18.32
CA LEU A 309 0.18 -24.29 -16.91
C LEU A 309 -0.85 -25.42 -16.79
N VAL A 310 -1.84 -25.44 -17.66
CA VAL A 310 -2.86 -26.51 -17.71
C VAL A 310 -2.24 -27.82 -18.21
N ALA A 311 -1.45 -27.79 -19.28
CA ALA A 311 -0.82 -28.97 -19.89
C ALA A 311 0.18 -29.64 -18.95
N HIS A 312 0.93 -28.85 -18.17
CA HIS A 312 1.92 -29.36 -17.21
C HIS A 312 1.35 -29.65 -15.82
N LYS A 313 0.02 -29.70 -15.68
CA LYS A 313 -0.67 -30.02 -14.42
C LYS A 313 -0.29 -29.10 -13.24
N GLN A 314 0.32 -27.95 -13.51
CA GLN A 314 0.56 -26.93 -12.51
C GLN A 314 -0.76 -26.32 -12.02
N ILE A 315 -1.80 -26.41 -12.85
CA ILE A 315 -3.19 -26.09 -12.54
C ILE A 315 -4.04 -27.28 -12.99
N ALA A 316 -4.86 -27.83 -12.09
CA ALA A 316 -5.67 -29.03 -12.35
C ALA A 316 -6.77 -28.83 -13.41
N LYS A 317 -7.25 -27.60 -13.59
CA LYS A 317 -8.23 -27.17 -14.60
C LYS A 317 -7.95 -25.72 -14.99
N ARG A 318 -8.37 -25.35 -16.21
CA ARG A 318 -8.39 -23.91 -16.61
C ARG A 318 -9.08 -23.11 -15.50
N PRO A 319 -8.36 -22.17 -14.88
CA PRO A 319 -8.90 -21.45 -13.74
C PRO A 319 -10.16 -20.68 -14.14
N LYS A 320 -11.17 -20.67 -13.28
CA LYS A 320 -12.13 -19.57 -13.26
C LYS A 320 -11.38 -18.35 -12.76
N LEU A 321 -10.82 -17.60 -13.70
CA LEU A 321 -10.19 -16.35 -13.38
C LEU A 321 -11.25 -15.37 -12.84
N PRO A 322 -10.91 -14.42 -11.99
CA PRO A 322 -11.83 -13.34 -11.63
C PRO A 322 -12.45 -12.74 -12.90
N PRO A 323 -13.71 -12.33 -12.91
CA PRO A 323 -14.40 -11.88 -14.14
C PRO A 323 -13.64 -10.79 -14.94
N ALA A 324 -12.86 -9.97 -14.26
CA ALA A 324 -12.00 -8.98 -14.89
C ALA A 324 -10.83 -9.63 -15.66
N VAL A 325 -10.26 -10.70 -15.14
CA VAL A 325 -9.16 -11.45 -15.76
C VAL A 325 -9.69 -12.27 -16.94
N ASP A 326 -10.85 -12.93 -16.79
CA ASP A 326 -11.50 -13.65 -17.88
C ASP A 326 -11.83 -12.72 -19.06
N LYS A 327 -12.37 -11.52 -18.79
CA LYS A 327 -12.60 -10.50 -19.83
C LYS A 327 -11.32 -10.07 -20.53
N ALA A 328 -10.22 -9.88 -19.80
CA ALA A 328 -8.94 -9.49 -20.36
C ALA A 328 -8.36 -10.61 -21.26
N VAL A 329 -8.43 -11.86 -20.81
CA VAL A 329 -8.01 -13.04 -21.59
C VAL A 329 -8.86 -13.20 -22.84
N GLU A 330 -10.17 -13.12 -22.75
CA GLU A 330 -11.07 -13.20 -23.91
C GLU A 330 -10.88 -12.02 -24.88
N SER A 331 -10.65 -10.83 -24.37
CA SER A 331 -10.30 -9.66 -25.20
C SER A 331 -8.96 -9.84 -25.92
N ALA A 332 -7.96 -10.41 -25.25
CA ALA A 332 -6.68 -10.74 -25.87
C ALA A 332 -6.84 -11.81 -26.96
N LYS A 333 -7.59 -12.88 -26.69
CA LYS A 333 -7.88 -13.91 -27.68
C LYS A 333 -8.59 -13.38 -28.93
N ARG A 334 -9.61 -12.52 -28.76
CA ARG A 334 -10.31 -11.90 -29.88
C ARG A 334 -9.40 -11.04 -30.75
N ARG A 335 -8.48 -10.30 -30.14
CA ARG A 335 -7.51 -9.47 -30.88
C ARG A 335 -6.48 -10.31 -31.64
N LEU A 336 -6.10 -11.46 -31.11
CA LEU A 336 -5.19 -12.40 -31.76
C LEU A 336 -5.85 -13.11 -32.95
N SER A 337 -7.13 -13.45 -32.82
CA SER A 337 -7.90 -14.07 -33.92
C SER A 337 -8.22 -13.11 -35.07
N VAL A 338 -8.10 -11.80 -34.86
CA VAL A 338 -8.38 -10.76 -35.88
C VAL A 338 -7.07 -10.21 -36.52
N SER A 339 -5.90 -10.56 -35.95
CA SER A 339 -4.63 -10.13 -36.56
C SER A 339 -4.39 -10.94 -37.84
N PRO A 340 -4.18 -10.28 -39.02
CA PRO A 340 -3.88 -11.00 -40.25
C PRO A 340 -2.60 -11.81 -40.05
N ALA A 341 -2.59 -13.01 -40.61
CA ALA A 341 -1.41 -13.85 -40.66
C ALA A 341 -0.18 -13.03 -41.11
N PRO A 342 1.03 -13.30 -40.57
CA PRO A 342 2.22 -12.64 -41.04
C PRO A 342 2.33 -12.84 -42.55
N ALA A 343 2.53 -11.72 -43.28
CA ALA A 343 2.69 -11.76 -44.69
C ALA A 343 3.79 -12.79 -45.06
N GLU A 344 3.39 -13.83 -45.76
CA GLU A 344 4.31 -14.85 -46.27
C GLU A 344 5.45 -14.19 -47.06
N GLY A 345 6.65 -14.45 -46.61
CA GLY A 345 7.83 -14.65 -47.39
C GLY A 345 8.17 -13.62 -48.46
N VAL A 346 9.06 -12.73 -48.15
CA VAL A 346 10.07 -12.32 -49.12
C VAL A 346 11.26 -13.25 -48.90
N ALA A 347 11.32 -14.29 -49.71
CA ALA A 347 12.53 -15.08 -49.83
C ALA A 347 13.68 -14.20 -50.31
N PRO A 348 14.90 -14.27 -49.74
CA PRO A 348 16.06 -13.61 -50.33
C PRO A 348 16.36 -14.24 -51.69
N LYS A 349 16.36 -13.40 -52.71
CA LYS A 349 16.87 -13.82 -54.02
C LYS A 349 18.37 -14.12 -53.93
N PRO A 350 18.84 -15.07 -54.73
CA PRO A 350 20.20 -15.60 -54.71
C PRO A 350 21.27 -14.58 -55.05
#